data_6edafff03ed7241e38f5218cbc44af9f
#
_entry.id   6edafff03ed7241e38f5218cbc44af9f
#
_cell.length_a   1.000
_cell.length_b   1.000
_cell.length_c   1.000
_cell.angle_alpha   90.00
_cell.angle_beta   90.00
_cell.angle_gamma   90.00
#
_symmetry.space_group_name_H-M   'P 1'
#
loop_
_entity.id
_entity.type
_entity.pdbx_description
1 polymer ?
#
loop_
_entity_poly.entity_id
_entity_poly.type
_entity_poly.pdbx_seq_one_letter_code
_entity_poly.pdbx_strand_id
1 'polypeptide(L)'
;MRIVKDIIWTWFLPDNERSINRKLWFDHGGKWLIFARKKKIMEFAHQLEPFIDSGDIESAKCWNGDPSAINIYSLDCNREKVKKILEKSGAKKRSVWEYDYAWKKNLRNPIDFLYSWASKFMTILKSYGIIGAFHLFKEAMKAD
;
A
#
# COMPACT_ATOMS: atom_id res chain seq x y z
N MET A 1 -14.19 -3.40 10.19
CA MET A 1 -12.75 -3.08 9.90
C MET A 1 -12.15 -2.29 11.06
N ARG A 2 -11.04 -2.74 11.61
CA ARG A 2 -10.29 -2.09 12.70
C ARG A 2 -9.24 -1.12 12.13
N ILE A 3 -9.19 0.09 12.65
CA ILE A 3 -8.22 1.12 12.25
C ILE A 3 -7.19 1.29 13.36
N VAL A 4 -5.91 1.12 13.02
CA VAL A 4 -4.77 1.31 13.93
C VAL A 4 -3.86 2.38 13.34
N LYS A 5 -3.48 3.36 14.15
CA LYS A 5 -2.65 4.49 13.70
C LYS A 5 -1.36 4.54 14.53
N ASP A 6 -0.25 4.62 13.84
CA ASP A 6 1.06 4.97 14.40
C ASP A 6 1.53 6.34 13.86
N ILE A 7 2.79 6.71 14.12
CA ILE A 7 3.35 8.00 13.71
C ILE A 7 3.38 8.17 12.20
N ILE A 8 3.68 7.10 11.45
CA ILE A 8 3.91 7.13 9.99
C ILE A 8 2.71 6.61 9.23
N TRP A 9 2.02 5.58 9.76
CA TRP A 9 1.01 4.81 9.06
C TRP A 9 -0.34 4.84 9.74
N THR A 10 -1.39 4.76 8.93
CA THR A 10 -2.73 4.34 9.35
C THR A 10 -3.03 3.00 8.68
N TRP A 11 -3.30 1.98 9.50
CA TRP A 11 -3.58 0.61 9.08
C TRP A 11 -5.08 0.35 9.09
N PHE A 12 -5.55 -0.37 8.09
CA PHE A 12 -6.92 -0.85 7.93
C PHE A 12 -6.86 -2.37 7.94
N LEU A 13 -7.31 -2.97 9.04
CA LEU A 13 -7.20 -4.39 9.32
C LEU A 13 -8.59 -5.02 9.40
N PRO A 14 -8.76 -6.31 9.06
CA PRO A 14 -10.03 -6.99 9.28
C PRO A 14 -10.37 -7.04 10.78
N ASP A 15 -11.67 -7.05 11.10
CA ASP A 15 -12.12 -7.17 12.49
C ASP A 15 -11.74 -8.53 13.09
N ASN A 16 -11.85 -9.58 12.28
CA ASN A 16 -11.40 -10.92 12.65
C ASN A 16 -9.95 -11.12 12.20
N GLU A 17 -9.06 -11.38 13.15
CA GLU A 17 -7.66 -11.67 12.84
C GLU A 17 -7.56 -12.91 11.95
N ARG A 18 -6.88 -12.75 10.83
CA ARG A 18 -6.57 -13.83 9.91
C ARG A 18 -5.07 -14.10 9.94
N SER A 19 -4.72 -15.34 10.18
CA SER A 19 -3.32 -15.77 10.12
C SER A 19 -2.98 -16.15 8.68
N ILE A 20 -2.15 -15.35 8.02
CA ILE A 20 -1.58 -15.73 6.72
C ILE A 20 -0.29 -16.49 6.97
N ASN A 21 -0.15 -17.65 6.32
CA ASN A 21 1.09 -18.40 6.34
C ASN A 21 2.24 -17.55 5.80
N ARG A 22 3.32 -17.39 6.57
CA ARG A 22 4.48 -16.55 6.20
C ARG A 22 5.13 -16.97 4.89
N LYS A 23 5.21 -18.28 4.63
CA LYS A 23 5.76 -18.80 3.37
C LYS A 23 4.86 -18.45 2.20
N LEU A 24 3.54 -18.63 2.34
CA LEU A 24 2.57 -18.25 1.32
C LEU A 24 2.66 -16.75 1.02
N TRP A 25 2.75 -15.91 2.05
CA TRP A 25 2.91 -14.47 1.87
C TRP A 25 4.23 -14.12 1.18
N PHE A 26 5.34 -14.73 1.61
CA PHE A 26 6.63 -14.53 0.96
C PHE A 26 6.60 -14.91 -0.52
N ASP A 27 5.87 -15.98 -0.86
CA ASP A 27 5.80 -16.49 -2.24
C ASP A 27 4.80 -15.73 -3.11
N HIS A 28 3.70 -15.29 -2.58
CA HIS A 28 2.54 -14.78 -3.33
C HIS A 28 2.01 -13.43 -2.85
N GLY A 29 2.53 -12.90 -1.74
CA GLY A 29 2.08 -11.64 -1.18
C GLY A 29 2.53 -10.42 -1.99
N GLY A 30 1.62 -9.49 -2.16
CA GLY A 30 1.91 -8.24 -2.84
C GLY A 30 0.93 -7.14 -2.46
N LYS A 31 1.06 -6.01 -3.13
CA LYS A 31 0.25 -4.83 -2.85
C LYS A 31 -0.02 -4.00 -4.10
N TRP A 32 -1.20 -3.42 -4.13
CA TRP A 32 -1.52 -2.31 -5.01
C TRP A 32 -1.17 -0.98 -4.36
N LEU A 33 -0.60 -0.08 -5.12
CA LEU A 33 -0.19 1.27 -4.71
C LEU A 33 -1.04 2.31 -5.43
N ILE A 34 -1.66 3.22 -4.67
CA ILE A 34 -2.42 4.35 -5.19
C ILE A 34 -1.96 5.61 -4.47
N PHE A 35 -1.68 6.67 -5.24
CA PHE A 35 -1.18 7.95 -4.74
C PHE A 35 -2.25 9.02 -4.92
N ALA A 36 -2.61 9.73 -3.84
CA ALA A 36 -3.57 10.84 -3.88
C ALA A 36 -3.41 11.76 -2.65
N ARG A 37 -4.22 12.81 -2.57
CA ARG A 37 -4.37 13.63 -1.37
C ARG A 37 -4.86 12.77 -0.21
N LYS A 38 -4.41 13.07 1.02
CA LYS A 38 -4.74 12.30 2.23
C LYS A 38 -6.25 12.10 2.42
N LYS A 39 -7.04 13.16 2.25
CA LYS A 39 -8.50 13.10 2.35
C LYS A 39 -9.09 12.04 1.41
N LYS A 40 -8.69 12.05 0.14
CA LYS A 40 -9.16 11.06 -0.86
C LYS A 40 -8.72 9.63 -0.54
N ILE A 41 -7.51 9.46 0.00
CA ILE A 41 -7.01 8.16 0.43
C ILE A 41 -7.84 7.62 1.60
N MET A 42 -8.20 8.45 2.56
CA MET A 42 -9.05 8.04 3.69
C MET A 42 -10.46 7.67 3.24
N GLU A 43 -11.09 8.50 2.40
CA GLU A 43 -12.40 8.19 1.81
C GLU A 43 -12.38 6.87 1.04
N PHE A 44 -11.34 6.66 0.25
CA PHE A 44 -11.14 5.44 -0.52
C PHE A 44 -10.92 4.22 0.39
N ALA A 45 -10.11 4.35 1.43
CA ALA A 45 -9.86 3.27 2.39
C ALA A 45 -11.15 2.81 3.10
N HIS A 46 -12.04 3.74 3.47
CA HIS A 46 -13.34 3.38 4.03
C HIS A 46 -14.25 2.61 3.05
N GLN A 47 -14.16 2.90 1.76
CA GLN A 47 -14.91 2.14 0.75
C GLN A 47 -14.40 0.70 0.59
N LEU A 48 -13.17 0.41 1.02
CA LEU A 48 -12.60 -0.94 0.98
C LEU A 48 -12.99 -1.81 2.19
N GLU A 49 -13.64 -1.24 3.21
CA GLU A 49 -14.02 -1.94 4.45
C GLU A 49 -14.74 -3.28 4.19
N PRO A 50 -15.81 -3.36 3.38
CA PRO A 50 -16.51 -4.64 3.16
C PRO A 50 -15.61 -5.70 2.51
N PHE A 51 -14.63 -5.30 1.72
CA PHE A 51 -13.70 -6.20 1.04
C PHE A 51 -12.55 -6.65 1.95
N ILE A 52 -12.17 -5.82 2.92
CA ILE A 52 -11.20 -6.18 3.96
C ILE A 52 -11.86 -7.18 4.92
N ASP A 53 -13.09 -6.93 5.35
CA ASP A 53 -13.78 -7.81 6.30
C ASP A 53 -14.20 -9.14 5.66
N SER A 54 -14.55 -9.17 4.37
CA SER A 54 -14.83 -10.42 3.64
C SER A 54 -13.56 -11.25 3.36
N GLY A 55 -12.36 -10.63 3.34
CA GLY A 55 -11.10 -11.28 2.99
C GLY A 55 -10.75 -11.26 1.52
N ASP A 56 -11.45 -10.49 0.73
CA ASP A 56 -11.05 -10.23 -0.65
C ASP A 56 -9.78 -9.39 -0.71
N ILE A 57 -9.61 -8.52 0.29
CA ILE A 57 -8.40 -7.74 0.57
C ILE A 57 -7.89 -8.15 1.95
N GLU A 58 -6.60 -8.44 2.05
CA GLU A 58 -6.01 -8.89 3.32
C GLU A 58 -5.92 -7.76 4.35
N SER A 59 -5.47 -6.60 3.90
CA SER A 59 -5.37 -5.38 4.69
C SER A 59 -5.02 -4.20 3.81
N ALA A 60 -5.05 -3.00 4.38
CA ALA A 60 -4.49 -1.83 3.72
C ALA A 60 -3.73 -0.95 4.72
N LYS A 61 -2.82 -0.11 4.24
CA LYS A 61 -2.21 0.95 5.03
C LYS A 61 -1.95 2.20 4.19
N CYS A 62 -2.04 3.35 4.81
CA CYS A 62 -1.69 4.60 4.14
C CYS A 62 -0.76 5.47 4.98
N TRP A 63 0.03 6.30 4.32
CA TRP A 63 0.86 7.30 4.99
C TRP A 63 0.01 8.38 5.66
N ASN A 64 0.51 8.87 6.79
CA ASN A 64 -0.13 9.94 7.54
C ASN A 64 0.12 11.34 6.95
N GLY A 65 1.05 11.49 6.02
CA GLY A 65 1.33 12.73 5.31
C GLY A 65 0.30 13.10 4.22
N ASP A 66 0.41 14.32 3.67
CA ASP A 66 -0.38 14.79 2.52
C ASP A 66 0.54 15.47 1.49
N PRO A 67 0.65 15.00 0.26
CA PRO A 67 -0.08 13.86 -0.32
C PRO A 67 0.30 12.53 0.32
N SER A 68 -0.57 11.52 0.15
CA SER A 68 -0.43 10.21 0.75
C SER A 68 -0.37 9.11 -0.33
N ALA A 69 -0.03 7.90 0.10
CA ALA A 69 -0.16 6.68 -0.67
C ALA A 69 -0.88 5.63 0.17
N ILE A 70 -1.73 4.83 -0.47
CA ILE A 70 -2.32 3.65 0.15
C ILE A 70 -1.74 2.40 -0.50
N ASN A 71 -1.33 1.46 0.35
CA ASN A 71 -0.93 0.11 -0.01
C ASN A 71 -2.08 -0.82 0.33
N ILE A 72 -2.59 -1.55 -0.66
CA ILE A 72 -3.67 -2.52 -0.51
C ILE A 72 -3.10 -3.90 -0.73
N TYR A 73 -3.10 -4.72 0.31
CA TYR A 73 -2.42 -6.01 0.36
C TYR A 73 -3.33 -7.15 -0.08
N SER A 74 -2.81 -8.02 -0.93
CA SER A 74 -3.47 -9.29 -1.32
C SER A 74 -2.45 -10.32 -1.81
N LEU A 75 -2.90 -11.57 -1.96
CA LEU A 75 -2.15 -12.58 -2.69
C LEU A 75 -2.26 -12.34 -4.21
N ASP A 76 -1.25 -12.75 -4.96
CA ASP A 76 -1.19 -12.56 -6.42
C ASP A 76 -2.32 -13.30 -7.15
N CYS A 77 -2.79 -14.44 -6.64
CA CYS A 77 -3.94 -15.14 -7.19
C CYS A 77 -5.25 -14.31 -7.14
N ASN A 78 -5.35 -13.35 -6.22
CA ASN A 78 -6.47 -12.42 -6.08
C ASN A 78 -6.21 -11.06 -6.77
N ARG A 79 -5.05 -10.87 -7.37
CA ARG A 79 -4.61 -9.60 -7.94
C ARG A 79 -5.62 -8.95 -8.86
N GLU A 80 -6.15 -9.68 -9.84
CA GLU A 80 -7.09 -9.14 -10.83
C GLU A 80 -8.48 -8.87 -10.21
N LYS A 81 -8.90 -9.71 -9.25
CA LYS A 81 -10.13 -9.47 -8.49
C LYS A 81 -10.03 -8.17 -7.70
N VAL A 82 -8.94 -7.99 -6.96
CA VAL A 82 -8.68 -6.78 -6.17
C VAL A 82 -8.61 -5.56 -7.09
N LYS A 83 -7.94 -5.63 -8.23
CA LYS A 83 -7.90 -4.54 -9.21
C LYS A 83 -9.30 -4.07 -9.62
N LYS A 84 -10.20 -4.99 -9.93
CA LYS A 84 -11.60 -4.67 -10.27
C LYS A 84 -12.34 -4.01 -9.11
N ILE A 85 -12.08 -4.44 -7.86
CA ILE A 85 -12.63 -3.80 -6.66
C ILE A 85 -12.14 -2.35 -6.58
N LEU A 86 -10.82 -2.12 -6.74
CA LEU A 86 -10.23 -0.79 -6.67
C LEU A 86 -10.83 0.16 -7.73
N GLU A 87 -10.98 -0.32 -8.96
CA GLU A 87 -11.58 0.45 -10.06
C GLU A 87 -13.05 0.82 -9.76
N LYS A 88 -13.85 -0.12 -9.27
CA LYS A 88 -15.24 0.11 -8.87
C LYS A 88 -15.36 1.06 -7.68
N SER A 89 -14.42 1.01 -6.74
CA SER A 89 -14.34 1.92 -5.59
C SER A 89 -13.76 3.30 -5.93
N GLY A 90 -13.58 3.60 -7.21
CA GLY A 90 -13.18 4.94 -7.65
C GLY A 90 -11.68 5.20 -7.74
N ALA A 91 -10.86 4.17 -7.83
CA ALA A 91 -9.43 4.30 -8.16
C ALA A 91 -9.27 4.80 -9.61
N LYS A 92 -9.52 6.10 -9.84
CA LYS A 92 -9.40 6.74 -11.17
C LYS A 92 -7.96 6.93 -11.62
N LYS A 93 -6.97 6.77 -10.73
CA LYS A 93 -5.55 6.93 -11.02
C LYS A 93 -4.92 5.56 -11.25
N ARG A 94 -3.79 5.58 -11.97
CA ARG A 94 -2.96 4.39 -12.18
C ARG A 94 -2.64 3.75 -10.82
N SER A 95 -3.04 2.50 -10.66
CA SER A 95 -2.61 1.63 -9.57
C SER A 95 -1.43 0.78 -10.06
N VAL A 96 -0.47 0.56 -9.18
CA VAL A 96 0.73 -0.23 -9.48
C VAL A 96 0.76 -1.43 -8.56
N TRP A 97 0.97 -2.61 -9.13
CA TRP A 97 1.19 -3.83 -8.37
C TRP A 97 2.66 -4.05 -8.07
N GLU A 98 2.98 -4.36 -6.82
CA GLU A 98 4.31 -4.78 -6.40
C GLU A 98 4.21 -6.02 -5.51
N TYR A 99 5.07 -7.02 -5.74
CA TYR A 99 5.28 -8.08 -4.76
C TYR A 99 5.96 -7.51 -3.51
N ASP A 100 5.55 -7.94 -2.34
CA ASP A 100 6.07 -7.41 -1.06
C ASP A 100 7.58 -7.73 -0.91
N TYR A 101 7.99 -8.91 -1.37
CA TYR A 101 9.38 -9.36 -1.42
C TYR A 101 9.99 -9.32 -2.83
N ALA A 102 9.59 -8.35 -3.65
CA ALA A 102 10.06 -8.21 -5.04
C ALA A 102 11.58 -8.13 -5.18
N TRP A 103 12.28 -7.56 -4.19
CA TRP A 103 13.75 -7.49 -4.17
C TRP A 103 14.40 -8.88 -4.12
N LYS A 104 13.86 -9.77 -3.30
CA LYS A 104 14.41 -11.13 -3.13
C LYS A 104 14.09 -12.05 -4.29
N LYS A 105 13.09 -11.69 -5.12
CA LYS A 105 12.58 -12.55 -6.19
C LYS A 105 12.89 -12.09 -7.61
N ASN A 106 13.48 -10.90 -7.77
CA ASN A 106 13.73 -10.32 -9.10
C ASN A 106 12.47 -10.17 -9.99
N LEU A 107 11.29 -10.04 -9.38
CA LEU A 107 9.98 -10.01 -10.05
C LEU A 107 9.50 -8.58 -10.37
N ARG A 108 10.43 -7.68 -10.75
CA ARG A 108 10.08 -6.30 -11.01
C ARG A 108 9.85 -6.04 -12.48
N ASN A 109 8.69 -5.47 -12.80
CA ASN A 109 8.54 -4.75 -14.06
C ASN A 109 9.31 -3.41 -13.95
N PRO A 110 10.34 -3.15 -14.78
CA PRO A 110 11.15 -1.94 -14.66
C PRO A 110 10.34 -0.64 -14.76
N ILE A 111 9.32 -0.60 -15.59
CA ILE A 111 8.47 0.59 -15.82
C ILE A 111 7.61 0.86 -14.58
N ASP A 112 6.97 -0.17 -14.03
CA ASP A 112 6.15 -0.03 -12.82
C ASP A 112 7.01 0.28 -11.61
N PHE A 113 8.21 -0.26 -11.55
CA PHE A 113 9.20 0.07 -10.51
C PHE A 113 9.59 1.55 -10.55
N LEU A 114 9.99 2.07 -11.71
CA LEU A 114 10.38 3.48 -11.86
C LEU A 114 9.22 4.42 -11.54
N TYR A 115 8.02 4.10 -12.00
CA TYR A 115 6.82 4.89 -11.69
C TYR A 115 6.52 4.89 -10.19
N SER A 116 6.53 3.73 -9.55
CA SER A 116 6.28 3.59 -8.12
C SER A 116 7.34 4.32 -7.30
N TRP A 117 8.62 4.16 -7.63
CA TRP A 117 9.72 4.82 -6.97
C TRP A 117 9.64 6.35 -7.08
N ALA A 118 9.45 6.87 -8.29
CA ALA A 118 9.30 8.31 -8.51
C ALA A 118 8.07 8.88 -7.77
N SER A 119 6.94 8.18 -7.80
CA SER A 119 5.73 8.58 -7.10
C SER A 119 5.90 8.57 -5.58
N LYS A 120 6.56 7.56 -5.01
CA LYS A 120 6.91 7.49 -3.59
C LYS A 120 7.82 8.65 -3.20
N PHE A 121 8.89 8.87 -3.95
CA PHE A 121 9.84 9.97 -3.71
C PHE A 121 9.14 11.33 -3.74
N MET A 122 8.36 11.62 -4.77
CA MET A 122 7.62 12.87 -4.89
C MET A 122 6.58 13.06 -3.79
N THR A 123 5.92 11.98 -3.37
CA THR A 123 4.95 12.02 -2.28
C THR A 123 5.62 12.33 -0.94
N ILE A 124 6.75 11.70 -0.65
CA ILE A 124 7.54 11.94 0.56
C ILE A 124 8.08 13.37 0.56
N LEU A 125 8.65 13.82 -0.55
CA LEU A 125 9.21 15.16 -0.69
C LEU A 125 8.15 16.25 -0.48
N LYS A 126 6.96 16.07 -1.05
CA LYS A 126 5.85 17.03 -0.89
C LYS A 126 5.23 17.00 0.51
N SER A 127 5.21 15.86 1.18
CA SER A 127 4.59 15.68 2.50
C SER A 127 5.48 16.16 3.64
N TYR A 128 6.78 15.95 3.53
CA TYR A 128 7.74 16.15 4.63
C TYR A 128 8.82 17.18 4.30
N GLY A 129 8.86 17.71 3.09
CA GLY A 129 9.92 18.59 2.62
C GLY A 129 11.26 17.85 2.43
N ILE A 130 12.29 18.56 1.99
CA ILE A 130 13.62 17.97 1.68
C ILE A 130 14.27 17.39 2.96
N ILE A 131 14.24 18.12 4.07
CA ILE A 131 14.87 17.71 5.33
C ILE A 131 14.14 16.49 5.92
N GLY A 132 12.80 16.51 5.94
CA GLY A 132 11.99 15.39 6.42
C GLY A 132 12.12 14.14 5.56
N ALA A 133 12.21 14.29 4.24
CA ALA A 133 12.45 13.19 3.33
C ALA A 133 13.82 12.53 3.58
N PHE A 134 14.86 13.35 3.81
CA PHE A 134 16.20 12.84 4.14
C PHE A 134 16.23 12.10 5.48
N HIS A 135 15.51 12.61 6.48
CA HIS A 135 15.42 11.97 7.80
C HIS A 135 14.72 10.60 7.72
N LEU A 136 13.58 10.53 7.01
CA LEU A 136 12.87 9.27 6.79
C LEU A 136 13.71 8.24 6.03
N PHE A 137 14.49 8.70 5.03
CA PHE A 137 15.39 7.82 4.29
C PHE A 137 16.50 7.26 5.17
N LYS A 138 17.08 8.09 6.04
CA LYS A 138 18.12 7.69 7.00
C LYS A 138 17.58 6.69 8.03
N GLU A 139 16.37 6.87 8.53
CA GLU A 139 15.75 5.94 9.47
C GLU A 139 15.37 4.61 8.80
N ALA A 140 14.89 4.64 7.56
CA ALA A 140 14.59 3.43 6.79
C ALA A 140 15.86 2.58 6.53
N MET A 141 17.00 3.23 6.28
CA MET A 141 18.28 2.53 6.08
C MET A 141 18.88 1.93 7.36
N LYS A 142 18.43 2.36 8.54
CA LYS A 142 18.87 1.78 9.82
C LYS A 142 18.06 0.56 10.24
N ALA A 143 16.87 0.37 9.62
CA ALA A 143 15.95 -0.70 9.96
C ALA A 143 16.21 -2.02 9.17
N ASP A 144 17.14 -2.00 8.21
CA ASP A 144 17.66 -3.17 7.49
C ASP A 144 18.99 -3.63 8.13
#